data_05c0c40116c5b8a81d05ffaecab134f7
#
_entry.id   05c0c40116c5b8a81d05ffaecab134f7
#
_cell.length_a   1.000
_cell.length_b   1.000
_cell.length_c   1.000
_cell.angle_alpha   90.00
_cell.angle_beta   90.00
_cell.angle_gamma   90.00
#
_symmetry.space_group_name_H-M   'P 1'
#
loop_
_entity.id
_entity.type
_entity.pdbx_description
1 polymer ?
#
loop_
_entity_poly.entity_id
_entity_poly.type
_entity_poly.pdbx_seq_one_letter_code
_entity_poly.pdbx_strand_id
1 'polypeptide(L)'
;MKFVVYKDLREFCKDIKNIYTAINEEQAVEALKIVKTKWGEKYKYAIDGWERNWENLMPFLEYPPELRKIMYTTNTIENLNRGIRKYTKTKVQFPDEKSVKKSVYLAIMNNEKSWKLPIQKWPLIMNQFLVIFGERCRIEH
;
A
#
# COMPACT_ATOMS: atom_id res chain seq x y z
N MET A 1 9.41 1.76 9.45
CA MET A 1 10.77 1.98 8.91
C MET A 1 11.78 1.63 9.98
N LYS A 2 12.61 0.60 9.75
CA LYS A 2 13.55 0.09 10.78
C LYS A 2 14.75 1.00 11.08
N PHE A 3 15.00 2.01 10.24
CA PHE A 3 16.26 2.79 10.27
C PHE A 3 16.07 4.26 10.65
N VAL A 4 14.87 4.68 11.05
CA VAL A 4 14.56 6.05 11.42
C VAL A 4 14.12 6.08 12.88
N VAL A 5 14.72 6.96 13.68
CA VAL A 5 14.37 7.14 15.10
C VAL A 5 12.93 7.64 15.22
N TYR A 6 12.21 7.14 16.21
CA TYR A 6 10.79 7.45 16.41
C TYR A 6 10.48 8.96 16.45
N LYS A 7 11.37 9.76 17.04
CA LYS A 7 11.23 11.22 17.12
C LYS A 7 11.10 11.87 15.73
N ASP A 8 11.85 11.40 14.75
CA ASP A 8 11.91 11.98 13.41
C ASP A 8 10.97 11.27 12.42
N LEU A 9 10.44 10.12 12.81
CA LEU A 9 9.67 9.24 11.92
C LEU A 9 8.51 9.95 11.24
N ARG A 10 7.77 10.77 11.97
CA ARG A 10 6.60 11.49 11.46
C ARG A 10 6.99 12.50 10.38
N GLU A 11 8.04 13.26 10.63
CA GLU A 11 8.52 14.28 9.71
C GLU A 11 9.20 13.66 8.49
N PHE A 12 10.05 12.67 8.72
CA PHE A 12 10.66 11.89 7.65
C PHE A 12 9.62 11.25 6.72
N CYS A 13 8.59 10.60 7.26
CA CYS A 13 7.50 10.02 6.46
C CYS A 13 6.72 11.09 5.69
N LYS A 14 6.53 12.30 6.25
CA LYS A 14 5.89 13.41 5.55
C LYS A 14 6.72 13.85 4.34
N ASP A 15 8.04 13.97 4.51
CA ASP A 15 8.93 14.37 3.44
C ASP A 15 9.02 13.29 2.34
N ILE A 16 9.15 12.01 2.71
CA ILE A 16 9.09 10.87 1.78
C ILE A 16 7.77 10.84 1.01
N LYS A 17 6.66 11.20 1.64
CA LYS A 17 5.35 11.23 0.99
C LYS A 17 5.36 12.11 -0.25
N ASN A 18 6.07 13.22 -0.25
CA ASN A 18 6.14 14.14 -1.38
C ASN A 18 6.73 13.46 -2.63
N ILE A 19 7.62 12.47 -2.46
CA ILE A 19 8.21 11.73 -3.57
C ILE A 19 7.14 10.90 -4.31
N TYR A 20 6.42 10.05 -3.60
CA TYR A 20 5.45 9.16 -4.25
C TYR A 20 4.08 9.78 -4.53
N THR A 21 3.83 11.00 -4.04
CA THR A 21 2.65 11.79 -4.40
C THR A 21 2.93 12.85 -5.46
N ALA A 22 4.16 12.94 -5.95
CA ALA A 22 4.55 13.85 -7.02
C ALA A 22 3.69 13.63 -8.29
N ILE A 23 3.47 14.67 -9.06
CA ILE A 23 2.66 14.62 -10.28
C ILE A 23 3.41 13.85 -11.37
N ASN A 24 4.71 14.09 -11.47
CA ASN A 24 5.62 13.51 -12.46
C ASN A 24 6.97 13.15 -11.83
N GLU A 25 7.82 12.50 -12.63
CA GLU A 25 9.16 12.08 -12.20
C GLU A 25 10.05 13.26 -11.82
N GLU A 26 9.99 14.38 -12.56
CA GLU A 26 10.81 15.57 -12.28
C GLU A 26 10.56 16.12 -10.87
N GLN A 27 9.29 16.23 -10.49
CA GLN A 27 8.91 16.64 -9.13
C GLN A 27 9.32 15.60 -8.08
N ALA A 28 9.25 14.31 -8.41
CA ALA A 28 9.70 13.26 -7.50
C ALA A 28 11.22 13.32 -7.27
N VAL A 29 12.01 13.57 -8.31
CA VAL A 29 13.47 13.77 -8.21
C VAL A 29 13.79 14.99 -7.34
N GLU A 30 13.06 16.09 -7.52
CA GLU A 30 13.28 17.30 -6.70
C GLU A 30 12.93 17.04 -5.23
N ALA A 31 11.81 16.35 -4.97
CA ALA A 31 11.43 15.94 -3.63
C ALA A 31 12.49 15.02 -2.99
N LEU A 32 13.08 14.08 -3.76
CA LEU A 32 14.17 13.23 -3.27
C LEU A 32 15.42 14.05 -2.91
N LYS A 33 15.78 15.05 -3.71
CA LYS A 33 16.91 15.94 -3.40
C LYS A 33 16.70 16.70 -2.09
N ILE A 34 15.48 17.22 -1.86
CA ILE A 34 15.13 17.89 -0.60
C ILE A 34 15.27 16.92 0.59
N VAL A 35 14.73 15.69 0.45
CA VAL A 35 14.87 14.65 1.47
C VAL A 35 16.35 14.32 1.73
N LYS A 36 17.15 14.20 0.67
CA LYS A 36 18.58 13.91 0.77
C LYS A 36 19.34 15.03 1.48
N THR A 37 19.06 16.28 1.16
CA THR A 37 19.68 17.45 1.81
C THR A 37 19.34 17.49 3.29
N LYS A 38 18.07 17.24 3.65
CA LYS A 38 17.59 17.34 5.04
C LYS A 38 18.00 16.16 5.90
N TRP A 39 17.99 14.96 5.34
CA TRP A 39 18.09 13.72 6.11
C TRP A 39 19.31 12.86 5.74
N GLY A 40 20.08 13.24 4.68
CA GLY A 40 21.13 12.44 4.09
C GLY A 40 22.24 12.05 5.06
N GLU A 41 22.67 12.98 5.92
CA GLU A 41 23.69 12.70 6.92
C GLU A 41 23.18 11.74 8.00
N LYS A 42 21.94 11.92 8.45
CA LYS A 42 21.36 11.18 9.57
C LYS A 42 20.81 9.82 9.18
N TYR A 43 20.20 9.71 8.00
CA TYR A 43 19.50 8.53 7.53
C TYR A 43 19.95 8.07 6.14
N LYS A 44 21.24 8.18 5.86
CA LYS A 44 21.84 7.82 4.58
C LYS A 44 21.36 6.47 4.05
N TYR A 45 21.37 5.43 4.88
CA TYR A 45 20.97 4.09 4.46
C TYR A 45 19.52 4.01 3.97
N ALA A 46 18.61 4.75 4.61
CA ALA A 46 17.20 4.79 4.20
C ALA A 46 17.04 5.51 2.86
N ILE A 47 17.82 6.57 2.61
CA ILE A 47 17.77 7.36 1.38
C ILE A 47 18.45 6.61 0.23
N ASP A 48 19.61 6.00 0.46
CA ASP A 48 20.29 5.16 -0.53
C ASP A 48 19.38 4.03 -1.03
N GLY A 49 18.47 3.55 -0.18
CA GLY A 49 17.45 2.58 -0.56
C GLY A 49 16.47 3.10 -1.62
N TRP A 50 16.10 4.38 -1.55
CA TRP A 50 15.28 5.04 -2.56
C TRP A 50 16.04 5.25 -3.87
N GLU A 51 17.29 5.72 -3.79
CA GLU A 51 18.13 5.94 -4.97
C GLU A 51 18.39 4.64 -5.73
N ARG A 52 18.76 3.57 -5.03
CA ARG A 52 19.02 2.26 -5.65
C ARG A 52 17.81 1.63 -6.32
N ASN A 53 16.61 1.92 -5.82
CA ASN A 53 15.38 1.35 -6.36
C ASN A 53 14.62 2.34 -7.23
N TRP A 54 15.23 3.48 -7.59
CA TRP A 54 14.55 4.56 -8.29
C TRP A 54 13.85 4.11 -9.57
N GLU A 55 14.56 3.41 -10.43
CA GLU A 55 14.02 2.89 -11.70
C GLU A 55 12.82 1.95 -11.50
N ASN A 56 12.80 1.19 -10.41
CA ASN A 56 11.68 0.31 -10.07
C ASN A 56 10.49 1.06 -9.46
N LEU A 57 10.72 2.23 -8.88
CA LEU A 57 9.69 3.03 -8.23
C LEU A 57 9.02 4.00 -9.20
N MET A 58 9.74 4.48 -10.22
CA MET A 58 9.22 5.51 -11.13
C MET A 58 8.05 5.08 -11.99
N PRO A 59 7.96 3.84 -12.50
CA PRO A 59 6.78 3.38 -13.25
C PRO A 59 5.46 3.55 -12.48
N PHE A 60 5.53 3.61 -11.14
CA PHE A 60 4.37 3.92 -10.32
C PHE A 60 3.78 5.31 -10.59
N LEU A 61 4.60 6.30 -10.95
CA LEU A 61 4.16 7.67 -11.24
C LEU A 61 3.46 7.81 -12.59
N GLU A 62 3.57 6.82 -13.48
CA GLU A 62 2.85 6.78 -14.76
C GLU A 62 1.34 6.57 -14.56
N TYR A 63 0.93 6.02 -13.41
CA TYR A 63 -0.46 5.79 -13.11
C TYR A 63 -1.16 7.06 -12.61
N PRO A 64 -2.45 7.26 -12.95
CA PRO A 64 -3.26 8.35 -12.42
C PRO A 64 -3.30 8.38 -10.88
N PRO A 65 -3.41 9.55 -10.25
CA PRO A 65 -3.36 9.70 -8.79
C PRO A 65 -4.38 8.84 -8.04
N GLU A 66 -5.58 8.62 -8.61
CA GLU A 66 -6.62 7.78 -8.03
C GLU A 66 -6.19 6.31 -7.96
N LEU A 67 -5.58 5.79 -9.04
CA LEU A 67 -5.02 4.43 -9.07
C LEU A 67 -3.84 4.31 -8.12
N ARG A 68 -2.92 5.28 -8.14
CA ARG A 68 -1.77 5.28 -7.21
C ARG A 68 -2.23 5.22 -5.76
N LYS A 69 -3.29 5.94 -5.42
CA LYS A 69 -3.86 5.93 -4.07
C LYS A 69 -4.30 4.52 -3.63
N ILE A 70 -4.86 3.73 -4.52
CA ILE A 70 -5.23 2.34 -4.23
C ILE A 70 -3.98 1.47 -4.11
N MET A 71 -3.00 1.65 -4.99
CA MET A 71 -1.78 0.84 -5.03
C MET A 71 -0.94 0.97 -3.75
N TYR A 72 -0.78 2.18 -3.21
CA TYR A 72 -0.01 2.37 -1.97
C TYR A 72 -0.84 2.25 -0.68
N THR A 73 -2.16 2.12 -0.80
CA THR A 73 -3.02 1.82 0.35
C THR A 73 -3.38 0.34 0.37
N THR A 74 -2.52 -0.49 0.94
CA THR A 74 -2.78 -1.92 1.16
C THR A 74 -3.81 -2.17 2.26
N ASN A 75 -4.55 -1.14 2.66
CA ASN A 75 -5.49 -1.16 3.79
C ASN A 75 -6.53 -2.28 3.68
N THR A 76 -6.98 -2.63 2.47
CA THR A 76 -7.98 -3.70 2.28
C THR A 76 -7.40 -5.06 2.63
N ILE A 77 -6.20 -5.39 2.13
CA ILE A 77 -5.52 -6.66 2.42
C ILE A 77 -5.08 -6.71 3.88
N GLU A 78 -4.55 -5.60 4.41
CA GLU A 78 -4.17 -5.50 5.82
C GLU A 78 -5.37 -5.64 6.76
N ASN A 79 -6.51 -5.04 6.43
CA ASN A 79 -7.74 -5.19 7.19
C ASN A 79 -8.27 -6.63 7.16
N LEU A 80 -8.23 -7.28 5.99
CA LEU A 80 -8.57 -8.69 5.87
C LEU A 80 -7.66 -9.55 6.74
N ASN A 81 -6.35 -9.38 6.62
CA ASN A 81 -5.36 -10.11 7.41
C ASN A 81 -5.52 -9.85 8.91
N ARG A 82 -5.80 -8.60 9.31
CA ARG A 82 -6.10 -8.25 10.70
C ARG A 82 -7.35 -8.94 11.20
N GLY A 83 -8.40 -8.99 10.39
CA GLY A 83 -9.63 -9.69 10.67
C GLY A 83 -9.40 -11.18 10.88
N ILE A 84 -8.68 -11.84 9.97
CA ILE A 84 -8.32 -13.26 10.09
C ILE A 84 -7.50 -13.51 11.36
N ARG A 85 -6.48 -12.68 11.61
CA ARG A 85 -5.63 -12.79 12.82
C ARG A 85 -6.41 -12.65 14.12
N LYS A 86 -7.45 -11.83 14.16
CA LYS A 86 -8.32 -11.67 15.35
C LYS A 86 -8.92 -13.01 15.78
N TYR A 87 -9.27 -13.88 14.82
CA TYR A 87 -9.86 -15.20 15.09
C TYR A 87 -8.85 -16.33 15.22
N THR A 88 -7.66 -16.19 14.66
CA THR A 88 -6.65 -17.24 14.64
C THR A 88 -5.55 -17.05 15.70
N LYS A 89 -5.18 -15.80 16.02
CA LYS A 89 -4.06 -15.50 16.93
C LYS A 89 -4.29 -15.97 18.38
N THR A 90 -5.54 -16.04 18.83
CA THR A 90 -5.89 -16.48 20.18
C THR A 90 -5.87 -18.00 20.33
N LYS A 91 -5.79 -18.74 19.23
CA LYS A 91 -5.72 -20.21 19.22
C LYS A 91 -4.27 -20.64 19.13
N VAL A 92 -3.76 -21.25 20.19
CA VAL A 92 -2.38 -21.73 20.26
C VAL A 92 -2.16 -22.88 19.27
N GLN A 93 -3.18 -23.74 19.06
CA GLN A 93 -3.12 -24.89 18.17
C GLN A 93 -4.52 -25.20 17.60
N PHE A 94 -4.56 -25.68 16.37
CA PHE A 94 -5.77 -26.20 15.75
C PHE A 94 -5.71 -27.72 15.75
N PRO A 95 -6.81 -28.42 16.10
CA PRO A 95 -6.83 -29.87 16.17
C PRO A 95 -6.67 -30.53 14.79
N ASP A 96 -7.18 -29.88 13.73
CA ASP A 96 -7.13 -30.37 12.36
C ASP A 96 -7.21 -29.25 11.33
N GLU A 97 -6.95 -29.58 10.06
CA GLU A 97 -7.05 -28.65 8.92
C GLU A 97 -8.47 -28.10 8.73
N LYS A 98 -9.52 -28.89 9.00
CA LYS A 98 -10.90 -28.47 8.87
C LYS A 98 -11.22 -27.34 9.85
N SER A 99 -10.69 -27.42 11.06
CA SER A 99 -10.83 -26.39 12.10
C SER A 99 -10.16 -25.08 11.70
N VAL A 100 -9.00 -25.14 11.03
CA VAL A 100 -8.33 -23.95 10.45
C VAL A 100 -9.21 -23.32 9.38
N LYS A 101 -9.66 -24.12 8.38
CA LYS A 101 -10.52 -23.66 7.29
C LYS A 101 -11.81 -23.01 7.82
N LYS A 102 -12.47 -23.65 8.78
CA LYS A 102 -13.68 -23.12 9.42
C LYS A 102 -13.43 -21.79 10.12
N SER A 103 -12.32 -21.66 10.85
CA SER A 103 -11.97 -20.41 11.53
C SER A 103 -11.68 -19.26 10.57
N VAL A 104 -10.94 -19.54 9.49
CA VAL A 104 -10.65 -18.55 8.43
C VAL A 104 -11.93 -18.16 7.70
N TYR A 105 -12.77 -19.13 7.33
CA TYR A 105 -14.07 -18.87 6.69
C TYR A 105 -14.95 -17.95 7.54
N LEU A 106 -15.11 -18.26 8.83
CA LEU A 106 -15.92 -17.42 9.74
C LEU A 106 -15.32 -16.00 9.90
N ALA A 107 -13.99 -15.89 9.90
CA ALA A 107 -13.31 -14.58 9.93
C ALA A 107 -13.62 -13.76 8.67
N ILE A 108 -13.58 -14.39 7.49
CA ILE A 108 -13.90 -13.75 6.21
C ILE A 108 -15.37 -13.32 6.18
N MET A 109 -16.28 -14.20 6.50
CA MET A 109 -17.72 -13.90 6.55
C MET A 109 -18.06 -12.75 7.51
N ASN A 110 -17.33 -12.65 8.62
CA ASN A 110 -17.53 -11.54 9.55
C ASN A 110 -16.95 -10.22 9.04
N ASN A 111 -15.80 -10.27 8.34
CA ASN A 111 -15.21 -9.10 7.70
C ASN A 111 -16.07 -8.59 6.53
N GLU A 112 -16.68 -9.48 5.75
CA GLU A 112 -17.56 -9.13 4.63
C GLU A 112 -18.70 -8.21 5.06
N LYS A 113 -19.23 -8.37 6.26
CA LYS A 113 -20.25 -7.47 6.82
C LYS A 113 -19.79 -6.02 6.93
N SER A 114 -18.47 -5.78 7.04
CA SER A 114 -17.87 -4.45 7.13
C SER A 114 -17.50 -3.86 5.77
N TRP A 115 -17.49 -4.66 4.68
CA TRP A 115 -17.11 -4.23 3.32
C TRP A 115 -18.25 -3.58 2.53
N LYS A 116 -19.23 -3.06 3.21
CA LYS A 116 -20.43 -2.48 2.58
C LYS A 116 -20.22 -1.10 1.96
N LEU A 117 -19.11 -0.43 2.27
CA LEU A 117 -18.84 0.88 1.71
C LEU A 117 -18.06 0.74 0.40
N PRO A 118 -18.59 1.26 -0.71
CA PRO A 118 -17.88 1.26 -1.98
C PRO A 118 -16.60 2.10 -1.86
N ILE A 119 -15.58 1.71 -2.60
CA ILE A 119 -14.37 2.53 -2.76
C ILE A 119 -14.80 3.87 -3.36
N GLN A 120 -14.40 4.96 -2.71
CA GLN A 120 -14.69 6.30 -3.22
C GLN A 120 -14.17 6.46 -4.64
N LYS A 121 -14.97 7.07 -5.51
CA LYS A 121 -14.66 7.28 -6.93
C LYS A 121 -14.46 5.97 -7.73
N TRP A 122 -15.06 4.86 -7.29
CA TRP A 122 -14.91 3.56 -7.96
C TRP A 122 -15.19 3.58 -9.48
N PRO A 123 -16.24 4.25 -9.99
CA PRO A 123 -16.48 4.33 -11.44
C PRO A 123 -15.33 4.98 -12.21
N LEU A 124 -14.73 6.04 -11.67
CA LEU A 124 -13.56 6.70 -12.26
C LEU A 124 -12.36 5.77 -12.30
N ILE A 125 -12.12 5.08 -11.19
CA ILE A 125 -11.03 4.12 -11.05
C ILE A 125 -11.19 2.95 -12.03
N MET A 126 -12.40 2.40 -12.16
CA MET A 126 -12.68 1.33 -13.12
C MET A 126 -12.46 1.77 -14.56
N ASN A 127 -12.87 2.98 -14.92
CA ASN A 127 -12.59 3.53 -16.25
C ASN A 127 -11.08 3.64 -16.51
N GLN A 128 -10.31 4.10 -15.53
CA GLN A 128 -8.84 4.15 -15.64
C GLN A 128 -8.23 2.75 -15.78
N PHE A 129 -8.73 1.76 -15.03
CA PHE A 129 -8.30 0.36 -15.18
C PHE A 129 -8.60 -0.17 -16.59
N LEU A 130 -9.79 0.07 -17.11
CA LEU A 130 -10.17 -0.36 -18.45
C LEU A 130 -9.29 0.29 -19.54
N VAL A 131 -8.96 1.56 -19.39
CA VAL A 131 -8.07 2.27 -20.33
C VAL A 131 -6.65 1.70 -20.28
N ILE A 132 -6.11 1.45 -19.09
CA ILE A 132 -4.70 1.03 -18.92
C ILE A 132 -4.52 -0.47 -19.17
N PHE A 133 -5.45 -1.30 -18.71
CA PHE A 133 -5.32 -2.76 -18.71
C PHE A 133 -6.23 -3.47 -19.74
N GLY A 134 -7.18 -2.74 -20.36
CA GLY A 134 -8.02 -3.25 -21.44
C GLY A 134 -8.73 -4.56 -21.10
N GLU A 135 -8.56 -5.56 -21.97
CA GLU A 135 -9.19 -6.88 -21.86
C GLU A 135 -8.94 -7.60 -20.52
N ARG A 136 -7.81 -7.32 -19.85
CA ARG A 136 -7.49 -7.94 -18.56
C ARG A 136 -8.45 -7.52 -17.43
N CYS A 137 -9.22 -6.46 -17.63
CA CYS A 137 -10.20 -5.98 -16.66
C CYS A 137 -11.64 -6.41 -17.00
N ARG A 138 -11.85 -7.15 -18.08
CA ARG A 138 -13.17 -7.71 -18.39
C ARG A 138 -13.47 -8.84 -17.44
N ILE A 139 -14.47 -8.64 -16.59
CA ILE A 139 -15.04 -9.70 -15.77
C ILE A 139 -15.99 -10.46 -16.70
N GLU A 140 -15.63 -11.65 -17.12
CA GLU A 140 -16.59 -12.57 -17.75
C GLU A 140 -17.62 -12.95 -16.70
N HIS A 141 -18.90 -12.64 -16.97
CA HIS A 141 -20.05 -12.99 -16.15
C HIS A 141 -20.56 -14.37 -16.51
#